data_e52e72eada94e298a41091a5af4a5b47
#
_entry.id   e52e72eada94e298a41091a5af4a5b47
#
_cell.length_a   1.000
_cell.length_b   1.000
_cell.length_c   1.000
_cell.angle_alpha   90.00
_cell.angle_beta   90.00
_cell.angle_gamma   90.00
#
_symmetry.space_group_name_H-M   'P 1'
#
loop_
_entity.id
_entity.type
_entity.pdbx_description
1 polymer ?
#
loop_
_entity_poly.entity_id
_entity_poly.type
_entity_poly.pdbx_seq_one_letter_code
_entity_poly.pdbx_strand_id
1 'polypeptide(L)'
;MTATGAPALLGDDHWFDDGLYSAVTELAHRSPGPLDTMVSLWSAYGLALFGALLLAGWWRARPPASATRDAGGPARAMLALTAPAVVLVAFAVSSVAKSLLRERRPCQTLHVVTVEACPALGDWSLPSNHAVIAAAAATVLLCTDRRLAALAVPAALLMAASRVWVGVHYPHDVALGLVVGVLVSWPLMVAARRAAPLAGRLRETRLRPLVARR
;
A
#
# COMPACT_ATOMS: atom_id res chain seq x y z
N MET A 1 14.03 -0.90 37.23
CA MET A 1 14.22 -1.83 36.09
C MET A 1 14.38 -0.96 34.87
N THR A 2 15.63 -0.68 34.50
CA THR A 2 15.97 0.12 33.30
C THR A 2 15.84 -0.78 32.07
N ALA A 3 14.84 -0.55 31.27
CA ALA A 3 14.76 -1.18 29.96
C ALA A 3 15.92 -0.63 29.11
N THR A 4 16.93 -1.44 28.91
CA THR A 4 17.99 -1.22 27.93
C THR A 4 17.37 -1.26 26.54
N GLY A 5 16.99 -0.08 26.02
CA GLY A 5 16.55 0.05 24.62
C GLY A 5 17.70 -0.40 23.72
N ALA A 6 17.41 -1.35 22.83
CA ALA A 6 18.36 -1.67 21.77
C ALA A 6 18.67 -0.38 20.98
N PRO A 7 19.93 -0.12 20.60
CA PRO A 7 20.28 1.06 19.83
C PRO A 7 19.50 1.07 18.51
N ALA A 8 18.98 2.25 18.11
CA ALA A 8 18.44 2.43 16.79
C ALA A 8 19.53 2.13 15.75
N LEU A 9 19.21 1.35 14.73
CA LEU A 9 20.18 0.99 13.69
C LEU A 9 20.56 2.21 12.82
N LEU A 10 19.72 3.26 12.86
CA LEU A 10 19.93 4.52 12.17
C LEU A 10 20.00 5.61 13.26
N GLY A 11 21.07 6.38 13.29
CA GLY A 11 21.29 7.45 14.26
C GLY A 11 20.28 8.59 14.14
N ASP A 12 20.25 9.50 15.13
CA ASP A 12 19.39 10.70 15.16
C ASP A 12 19.88 11.80 14.19
N ASP A 13 20.73 11.48 13.22
CA ASP A 13 21.36 12.43 12.32
C ASP A 13 20.39 12.87 11.23
N HIS A 14 20.52 14.13 10.82
CA HIS A 14 19.72 14.73 9.73
C HIS A 14 19.79 13.89 8.47
N TRP A 15 18.61 13.52 7.94
CA TRP A 15 18.52 12.77 6.71
C TRP A 15 18.82 13.65 5.49
N PHE A 16 19.30 13.01 4.44
CA PHE A 16 19.63 13.69 3.18
C PHE A 16 18.44 14.40 2.53
N ASP A 17 17.20 14.05 2.91
CA ASP A 17 15.95 14.59 2.36
C ASP A 17 15.18 15.48 3.36
N ASP A 18 15.76 15.86 4.51
CA ASP A 18 15.17 16.81 5.46
C ASP A 18 14.80 18.14 4.80
N GLY A 19 15.63 18.61 3.85
CA GLY A 19 15.36 19.81 3.08
C GLY A 19 14.13 19.68 2.17
N LEU A 20 13.94 18.52 1.54
CA LEU A 20 12.76 18.25 0.71
C LEU A 20 11.50 18.12 1.59
N TYR A 21 11.60 17.43 2.72
CA TYR A 21 10.52 17.33 3.69
C TYR A 21 10.07 18.72 4.15
N SER A 22 11.02 19.56 4.59
CA SER A 22 10.74 20.93 5.07
C SER A 22 10.12 21.79 3.97
N ALA A 23 10.59 21.68 2.73
CA ALA A 23 10.01 22.42 1.60
C ALA A 23 8.56 22.00 1.31
N VAL A 24 8.24 20.71 1.39
CA VAL A 24 6.88 20.19 1.18
C VAL A 24 5.95 20.62 2.31
N THR A 25 6.37 20.53 3.56
CA THR A 25 5.54 20.95 4.71
C THR A 25 5.32 22.45 4.75
N GLU A 26 6.34 23.24 4.37
CA GLU A 26 6.19 24.70 4.22
C GLU A 26 5.23 25.06 3.09
N LEU A 27 5.27 24.32 1.96
CA LEU A 27 4.29 24.49 0.88
C LEU A 27 2.88 24.17 1.37
N ALA A 28 2.70 23.11 2.16
CA ALA A 28 1.42 22.77 2.78
C ALA A 28 0.91 23.92 3.64
N HIS A 29 1.73 24.48 4.52
CA HIS A 29 1.34 25.61 5.38
C HIS A 29 0.94 26.88 4.61
N ARG A 30 1.49 27.09 3.42
CA ARG A 30 1.12 28.24 2.55
C ARG A 30 -0.09 27.94 1.68
N SER A 31 -0.54 26.71 1.64
CA SER A 31 -1.65 26.25 0.81
C SER A 31 -3.00 26.67 1.40
N PRO A 32 -4.03 26.87 0.54
CA PRO A 32 -5.39 27.14 1.05
C PRO A 32 -5.90 25.97 1.89
N GLY A 33 -6.54 26.26 3.03
CA GLY A 33 -7.08 25.24 3.96
C GLY A 33 -7.96 24.17 3.32
N PRO A 34 -8.79 24.45 2.29
CA PRO A 34 -9.51 23.41 1.57
C PRO A 34 -8.62 22.34 0.93
N LEU A 35 -7.43 22.73 0.42
CA LEU A 35 -6.47 21.76 -0.17
C LEU A 35 -5.91 20.84 0.91
N ASP A 36 -5.49 21.39 2.05
CA ASP A 36 -5.01 20.58 3.17
C ASP A 36 -6.07 19.63 3.68
N THR A 37 -7.32 20.09 3.78
CA THR A 37 -8.45 19.23 4.15
C THR A 37 -8.63 18.09 3.15
N MET A 38 -8.56 18.35 1.85
CA MET A 38 -8.66 17.31 0.81
C MET A 38 -7.52 16.30 0.88
N VAL A 39 -6.27 16.77 1.07
CA VAL A 39 -5.10 15.91 1.19
C VAL A 39 -5.17 15.08 2.47
N SER A 40 -5.58 15.66 3.59
CA SER A 40 -5.79 14.94 4.86
C SER A 40 -6.87 13.87 4.75
N LEU A 41 -8.01 14.18 4.13
CA LEU A 41 -9.07 13.19 3.87
C LEU A 41 -8.57 12.07 2.96
N TRP A 42 -7.80 12.40 1.92
CA TRP A 42 -7.16 11.40 1.07
C TRP A 42 -6.17 10.55 1.84
N SER A 43 -5.31 11.15 2.65
CA SER A 43 -4.34 10.49 3.52
C SER A 43 -5.02 9.50 4.48
N ALA A 44 -6.12 9.91 5.11
CA ALA A 44 -6.84 9.11 6.09
C ALA A 44 -7.69 7.97 5.47
N TYR A 45 -8.39 8.26 4.38
CA TYR A 45 -9.41 7.37 3.81
C TYR A 45 -9.08 6.81 2.42
N GLY A 46 -8.06 7.33 1.75
CA GLY A 46 -7.73 6.95 0.38
C GLY A 46 -7.40 5.47 0.20
N LEU A 47 -6.97 4.76 1.25
CA LEU A 47 -6.79 3.30 1.20
C LEU A 47 -8.08 2.54 0.88
N ALA A 48 -9.25 3.09 1.21
CA ALA A 48 -10.53 2.49 0.88
C ALA A 48 -10.74 2.39 -0.65
N LEU A 49 -10.21 3.36 -1.43
CA LEU A 49 -10.24 3.30 -2.89
C LEU A 49 -9.52 2.04 -3.40
N PHE A 50 -8.35 1.71 -2.85
CA PHE A 50 -7.60 0.50 -3.26
C PHE A 50 -8.39 -0.76 -2.94
N GLY A 51 -9.03 -0.83 -1.77
CA GLY A 51 -9.95 -1.92 -1.43
C GLY A 51 -11.10 -2.05 -2.44
N ALA A 52 -11.73 -0.93 -2.80
CA ALA A 52 -12.81 -0.90 -3.80
C ALA A 52 -12.33 -1.33 -5.19
N LEU A 53 -11.14 -0.86 -5.63
CA LEU A 53 -10.54 -1.23 -6.91
C LEU A 53 -10.19 -2.73 -6.95
N LEU A 54 -9.64 -3.30 -5.88
CA LEU A 54 -9.35 -4.73 -5.77
C LEU A 54 -10.64 -5.56 -5.82
N LEU A 55 -11.69 -5.13 -5.11
CA LEU A 55 -13.00 -5.78 -5.15
C LEU A 55 -13.62 -5.71 -6.55
N ALA A 56 -13.55 -4.55 -7.20
CA ALA A 56 -14.01 -4.38 -8.58
C ALA A 56 -13.22 -5.27 -9.55
N GLY A 57 -11.88 -5.35 -9.39
CA GLY A 57 -11.01 -6.22 -10.17
C GLY A 57 -11.39 -7.70 -10.04
N TRP A 58 -11.60 -8.15 -8.80
CA TRP A 58 -12.09 -9.51 -8.56
C TRP A 58 -13.48 -9.73 -9.18
N TRP A 59 -14.41 -8.78 -9.00
CA TRP A 59 -15.75 -8.89 -9.59
C TRP A 59 -15.70 -9.03 -11.10
N ARG A 60 -14.89 -8.22 -11.78
CA ARG A 60 -14.70 -8.22 -13.23
C ARG A 60 -13.99 -9.48 -13.75
N ALA A 61 -13.07 -10.03 -12.94
CA ALA A 61 -12.31 -11.22 -13.30
C ALA A 61 -13.14 -12.50 -13.30
N ARG A 62 -14.31 -12.53 -12.64
CA ARG A 62 -15.20 -13.71 -12.60
C ARG A 62 -15.96 -13.86 -13.93
N PRO A 63 -15.75 -14.96 -14.69
CA PRO A 63 -16.47 -15.22 -15.91
C PRO A 63 -17.93 -15.58 -15.62
N PRO A 64 -18.85 -15.35 -16.58
CA PRO A 64 -20.21 -15.88 -16.50
C PRO A 64 -20.20 -17.42 -16.46
N ALA A 65 -21.27 -18.02 -15.90
CA ALA A 65 -21.36 -19.46 -15.78
C ALA A 65 -21.36 -20.20 -17.13
N SER A 66 -21.84 -19.52 -18.18
CA SER A 66 -21.89 -20.01 -19.56
C SER A 66 -20.55 -19.95 -20.30
N ALA A 67 -19.51 -19.31 -19.73
CA ALA A 67 -18.21 -19.23 -20.39
C ALA A 67 -17.54 -20.61 -20.47
N THR A 68 -17.03 -20.93 -21.66
CA THR A 68 -16.28 -22.17 -21.91
C THR A 68 -15.06 -22.29 -20.99
N ARG A 69 -14.62 -23.52 -20.68
CA ARG A 69 -13.51 -23.83 -19.77
C ARG A 69 -12.19 -23.15 -20.17
N ASP A 70 -12.03 -22.86 -21.45
CA ASP A 70 -10.76 -22.37 -22.03
C ASP A 70 -10.55 -20.86 -21.90
N ALA A 71 -11.51 -20.11 -21.38
CA ALA A 71 -11.49 -18.63 -21.39
C ALA A 71 -10.59 -17.96 -20.35
N GLY A 72 -9.65 -18.65 -19.68
CA GLY A 72 -8.70 -18.02 -18.71
C GLY A 72 -9.33 -17.25 -17.53
N GLY A 73 -10.67 -17.11 -17.52
CA GLY A 73 -11.42 -16.33 -16.54
C GLY A 73 -11.28 -16.86 -15.11
N PRO A 74 -11.39 -18.19 -14.85
CA PRO A 74 -11.21 -18.74 -13.49
C PRO A 74 -9.82 -18.48 -12.93
N ALA A 75 -8.80 -18.56 -13.77
CA ALA A 75 -7.42 -18.28 -13.36
C ALA A 75 -7.26 -16.80 -12.95
N ARG A 76 -7.86 -15.86 -13.70
CA ARG A 76 -7.86 -14.44 -13.34
C ARG A 76 -8.63 -14.16 -12.05
N ALA A 77 -9.80 -14.79 -11.88
CA ALA A 77 -10.59 -14.64 -10.67
C ALA A 77 -9.84 -15.18 -9.44
N MET A 78 -9.12 -16.29 -9.58
CA MET A 78 -8.28 -16.84 -8.54
C MET A 78 -7.13 -15.92 -8.20
N LEU A 79 -6.45 -15.33 -9.20
CA LEU A 79 -5.41 -14.33 -8.98
C LEU A 79 -5.96 -13.11 -8.23
N ALA A 80 -7.15 -12.63 -8.60
CA ALA A 80 -7.77 -11.51 -7.91
C ALA A 80 -8.16 -11.86 -6.45
N LEU A 81 -8.50 -13.13 -6.16
CA LEU A 81 -8.76 -13.60 -4.79
C LEU A 81 -7.51 -13.63 -3.91
N THR A 82 -6.31 -13.73 -4.50
CA THR A 82 -5.07 -13.67 -3.71
C THR A 82 -4.74 -12.24 -3.24
N ALA A 83 -5.40 -11.22 -3.78
CA ALA A 83 -5.12 -9.80 -3.52
C ALA A 83 -5.08 -9.45 -2.02
N PRO A 84 -6.07 -9.81 -1.17
CA PRO A 84 -6.02 -9.49 0.25
C PRO A 84 -4.82 -10.11 0.94
N ALA A 85 -4.50 -11.38 0.62
CA ALA A 85 -3.35 -12.07 1.22
C ALA A 85 -2.03 -11.40 0.81
N VAL A 86 -1.87 -11.02 -0.47
CA VAL A 86 -0.66 -10.34 -0.97
C VAL A 86 -0.47 -8.99 -0.28
N VAL A 87 -1.55 -8.20 -0.15
CA VAL A 87 -1.50 -6.90 0.53
C VAL A 87 -1.17 -7.06 2.02
N LEU A 88 -1.78 -8.05 2.69
CA LEU A 88 -1.50 -8.36 4.10
C LEU A 88 -0.05 -8.80 4.33
N VAL A 89 0.51 -9.62 3.43
CA VAL A 89 1.92 -10.01 3.50
C VAL A 89 2.83 -8.80 3.33
N ALA A 90 2.56 -7.93 2.34
CA ALA A 90 3.33 -6.71 2.15
C ALA A 90 3.26 -5.78 3.38
N PHE A 91 2.08 -5.61 3.97
CA PHE A 91 1.89 -4.87 5.22
C PHE A 91 2.66 -5.51 6.39
N ALA A 92 2.61 -6.83 6.54
CA ALA A 92 3.34 -7.54 7.60
C ALA A 92 4.85 -7.37 7.46
N VAL A 93 5.39 -7.49 6.24
CA VAL A 93 6.81 -7.23 5.95
C VAL A 93 7.19 -5.79 6.33
N SER A 94 6.36 -4.81 5.96
CA SER A 94 6.56 -3.41 6.35
C SER A 94 6.56 -3.23 7.87
N SER A 95 5.60 -3.85 8.56
CA SER A 95 5.48 -3.74 10.02
C SER A 95 6.68 -4.36 10.76
N VAL A 96 7.19 -5.48 10.25
CA VAL A 96 8.43 -6.09 10.77
C VAL A 96 9.62 -5.16 10.52
N ALA A 97 9.76 -4.63 9.30
CA ALA A 97 10.83 -3.69 8.97
C ALA A 97 10.81 -2.46 9.91
N LYS A 98 9.63 -1.87 10.15
CA LYS A 98 9.46 -0.77 11.12
C LYS A 98 9.97 -1.11 12.51
N SER A 99 9.62 -2.30 13.01
CA SER A 99 10.02 -2.72 14.37
C SER A 99 11.53 -2.97 14.51
N LEU A 100 12.21 -3.24 13.39
CA LEU A 100 13.66 -3.44 13.35
C LEU A 100 14.42 -2.12 13.13
N LEU A 101 13.98 -1.30 12.19
CA LEU A 101 14.67 -0.05 11.81
C LEU A 101 14.48 1.06 12.83
N ARG A 102 13.30 1.15 13.45
CA ARG A 102 12.96 2.09 14.54
C ARG A 102 13.28 3.55 14.24
N GLU A 103 13.08 3.96 12.99
CA GLU A 103 13.27 5.35 12.61
C GLU A 103 12.19 6.25 13.19
N ARG A 104 12.59 7.39 13.79
CA ARG A 104 11.68 8.39 14.32
C ARG A 104 11.00 9.15 13.18
N ARG A 105 9.79 9.64 13.43
CA ARG A 105 9.07 10.45 12.45
C ARG A 105 9.64 11.86 12.36
N PRO A 106 9.59 12.49 11.16
CA PRO A 106 10.10 13.85 10.97
C PRO A 106 9.45 14.86 11.91
N CYS A 107 8.16 14.74 12.20
CA CYS A 107 7.48 15.61 13.15
C CYS A 107 7.96 15.48 14.60
N GLN A 108 8.63 14.37 14.95
CA GLN A 108 9.20 14.15 16.28
C GLN A 108 10.65 14.64 16.37
N THR A 109 11.40 14.67 15.27
CA THR A 109 12.81 15.06 15.22
C THR A 109 13.00 16.52 14.85
N LEU A 110 12.26 17.02 13.85
CA LEU A 110 12.41 18.37 13.32
C LEU A 110 11.48 19.39 13.99
N HIS A 111 10.55 18.94 14.85
CA HIS A 111 9.60 19.77 15.60
C HIS A 111 8.81 20.76 14.71
N VAL A 112 8.52 20.39 13.47
CA VAL A 112 7.71 21.19 12.55
C VAL A 112 6.22 21.04 12.84
N VAL A 113 5.44 22.09 12.57
CA VAL A 113 3.97 21.99 12.58
C VAL A 113 3.53 21.15 11.39
N THR A 114 2.64 20.22 11.60
CA THR A 114 2.15 19.29 10.59
C THR A 114 0.66 19.44 10.36
N VAL A 115 0.16 19.10 9.16
CA VAL A 115 -1.28 19.15 8.84
C VAL A 115 -2.06 18.10 9.64
N GLU A 116 -1.51 16.90 9.79
CA GLU A 116 -2.05 15.87 10.70
C GLU A 116 -1.29 15.85 12.03
N ALA A 117 -1.97 15.39 13.09
CA ALA A 117 -1.32 15.20 14.38
C ALA A 117 -0.17 14.20 14.27
N CYS A 118 0.96 14.55 14.90
CA CYS A 118 2.12 13.66 14.93
C CYS A 118 1.78 12.37 15.69
N PRO A 119 2.02 11.19 15.09
CA PRO A 119 1.79 9.92 15.76
C PRO A 119 2.59 9.77 17.06
N ALA A 120 2.10 8.88 17.95
CA ALA A 120 2.72 8.67 19.25
C ALA A 120 4.16 8.13 19.14
N LEU A 121 4.97 8.37 20.19
CA LEU A 121 6.31 7.78 20.31
C LEU A 121 6.22 6.25 20.23
N GLY A 122 7.11 5.64 19.44
CA GLY A 122 7.10 4.19 19.19
C GLY A 122 6.30 3.78 17.94
N ASP A 123 5.55 4.69 17.32
CA ASP A 123 5.01 4.49 15.97
C ASP A 123 6.04 4.96 14.94
N TRP A 124 6.91 4.04 14.55
CA TRP A 124 8.07 4.28 13.70
C TRP A 124 7.71 4.73 12.28
N SER A 125 8.66 5.42 11.62
CA SER A 125 8.44 6.04 10.31
C SER A 125 8.66 5.07 9.16
N LEU A 126 9.81 4.46 9.06
CA LEU A 126 10.32 3.72 7.90
C LEU A 126 9.97 2.22 7.93
N PRO A 127 9.42 1.65 6.86
CA PRO A 127 8.83 2.29 5.67
C PRO A 127 7.37 2.72 5.90
N SER A 128 6.84 3.59 5.02
CA SER A 128 5.44 4.04 5.11
C SER A 128 4.44 2.92 4.77
N ASN A 129 3.64 2.49 5.75
CA ASN A 129 2.61 1.45 5.55
C ASN A 129 1.57 1.82 4.50
N HIS A 130 1.16 3.10 4.42
CA HIS A 130 0.22 3.58 3.42
C HIS A 130 0.78 3.42 2.00
N ALA A 131 2.04 3.79 1.80
CA ALA A 131 2.70 3.61 0.51
C ALA A 131 2.87 2.13 0.15
N VAL A 132 3.22 1.27 1.11
CA VAL A 132 3.33 -0.19 0.91
C VAL A 132 2.01 -0.79 0.47
N ILE A 133 0.91 -0.51 1.18
CA ILE A 133 -0.42 -1.06 0.89
C ILE A 133 -0.89 -0.58 -0.50
N ALA A 134 -0.74 0.71 -0.79
CA ALA A 134 -1.14 1.29 -2.07
C ALA A 134 -0.35 0.70 -3.25
N ALA A 135 0.98 0.56 -3.12
CA ALA A 135 1.84 -0.04 -4.13
C ALA A 135 1.57 -1.54 -4.31
N ALA A 136 1.31 -2.28 -3.23
CA ALA A 136 0.94 -3.68 -3.28
C ALA A 136 -0.39 -3.88 -4.03
N ALA A 137 -1.42 -3.07 -3.72
CA ALA A 137 -2.70 -3.12 -4.41
C ALA A 137 -2.58 -2.76 -5.90
N ALA A 138 -1.81 -1.71 -6.23
CA ALA A 138 -1.54 -1.32 -7.62
C ALA A 138 -0.82 -2.45 -8.38
N THR A 139 0.16 -3.12 -7.77
CA THR A 139 0.89 -4.25 -8.36
C THR A 139 -0.03 -5.43 -8.63
N VAL A 140 -0.91 -5.78 -7.69
CA VAL A 140 -1.94 -6.83 -7.90
C VAL A 140 -2.82 -6.48 -9.11
N LEU A 141 -3.28 -5.23 -9.20
CA LEU A 141 -4.12 -4.78 -10.31
C LEU A 141 -3.37 -4.77 -11.63
N LEU A 142 -2.09 -4.40 -11.67
CA LEU A 142 -1.24 -4.53 -12.87
C LEU A 142 -1.18 -5.98 -13.37
N CYS A 143 -1.24 -6.93 -12.45
CA CYS A 143 -1.25 -8.36 -12.76
C CYS A 143 -2.62 -8.91 -13.18
N THR A 144 -3.72 -8.27 -12.81
CA THR A 144 -5.08 -8.81 -12.96
C THR A 144 -5.99 -7.99 -13.86
N ASP A 145 -5.97 -6.66 -13.78
CA ASP A 145 -6.80 -5.74 -14.57
C ASP A 145 -6.06 -4.41 -14.84
N ARG A 146 -5.43 -4.30 -16.01
CA ARG A 146 -4.65 -3.11 -16.41
C ARG A 146 -5.46 -1.81 -16.43
N ARG A 147 -6.77 -1.88 -16.66
CA ARG A 147 -7.64 -0.68 -16.68
C ARG A 147 -7.79 -0.10 -15.27
N LEU A 148 -8.00 -0.97 -14.29
CA LEU A 148 -8.05 -0.55 -12.88
C LEU A 148 -6.66 -0.16 -12.37
N ALA A 149 -5.60 -0.80 -12.85
CA ALA A 149 -4.22 -0.43 -12.54
C ALA A 149 -3.88 0.99 -13.01
N ALA A 150 -4.41 1.41 -14.16
CA ALA A 150 -4.22 2.78 -14.67
C ALA A 150 -4.76 3.86 -13.71
N LEU A 151 -5.73 3.50 -12.86
CA LEU A 151 -6.21 4.36 -11.77
C LEU A 151 -5.41 4.15 -10.49
N ALA A 152 -5.09 2.89 -10.17
CA ALA A 152 -4.44 2.54 -8.91
C ALA A 152 -2.98 3.03 -8.83
N VAL A 153 -2.24 3.03 -9.94
CA VAL A 153 -0.84 3.48 -9.95
C VAL A 153 -0.71 4.97 -9.62
N PRO A 154 -1.39 5.90 -10.31
CA PRO A 154 -1.32 7.32 -9.92
C PRO A 154 -1.91 7.56 -8.53
N ALA A 155 -2.96 6.84 -8.12
CA ALA A 155 -3.50 6.94 -6.78
C ALA A 155 -2.47 6.49 -5.71
N ALA A 156 -1.62 5.48 -5.99
CA ALA A 156 -0.57 5.06 -5.08
C ALA A 156 0.53 6.13 -4.92
N LEU A 157 0.89 6.80 -6.01
CA LEU A 157 1.84 7.92 -5.96
C LEU A 157 1.24 9.10 -5.19
N LEU A 158 -0.02 9.43 -5.40
CA LEU A 158 -0.73 10.46 -4.63
C LEU A 158 -0.85 10.08 -3.14
N MET A 159 -1.08 8.80 -2.82
CA MET A 159 -1.08 8.32 -1.44
C MET A 159 0.30 8.51 -0.80
N ALA A 160 1.38 8.13 -1.50
CA ALA A 160 2.74 8.33 -1.01
C ALA A 160 3.04 9.83 -0.78
N ALA A 161 2.73 10.69 -1.75
CA ALA A 161 2.94 12.13 -1.66
C ALA A 161 2.14 12.76 -0.51
N SER A 162 0.89 12.31 -0.30
CA SER A 162 0.05 12.84 0.80
C SER A 162 0.66 12.62 2.17
N ARG A 163 1.41 11.52 2.38
CA ARG A 163 2.04 11.22 3.68
C ARG A 163 3.19 12.17 4.02
N VAL A 164 3.89 12.69 3.01
CA VAL A 164 4.90 13.74 3.17
C VAL A 164 4.22 15.09 3.38
N TRP A 165 3.18 15.38 2.58
CA TRP A 165 2.41 16.64 2.67
C TRP A 165 1.81 16.86 4.06
N VAL A 166 1.16 15.84 4.62
CA VAL A 166 0.58 15.95 5.96
C VAL A 166 1.63 15.93 7.09
N GLY A 167 2.92 15.72 6.77
CA GLY A 167 4.05 15.91 7.66
C GLY A 167 4.42 14.70 8.53
N VAL A 168 3.88 13.50 8.26
CA VAL A 168 4.08 12.33 9.13
C VAL A 168 5.15 11.34 8.65
N HIS A 169 5.67 11.51 7.43
CA HIS A 169 6.71 10.66 6.85
C HIS A 169 7.75 11.47 6.07
N TYR A 170 8.99 11.02 6.09
CA TYR A 170 10.03 11.49 5.19
C TYR A 170 9.78 11.07 3.73
N PRO A 171 10.32 11.78 2.72
CA PRO A 171 10.27 11.35 1.32
C PRO A 171 10.84 9.94 1.10
N HIS A 172 11.94 9.59 1.76
CA HIS A 172 12.53 8.23 1.65
C HIS A 172 11.65 7.14 2.27
N ASP A 173 10.87 7.43 3.32
CA ASP A 173 9.91 6.47 3.91
C ASP A 173 8.89 6.01 2.89
N VAL A 174 8.32 6.98 2.16
CA VAL A 174 7.28 6.69 1.17
C VAL A 174 7.87 6.06 -0.08
N ALA A 175 9.08 6.47 -0.50
CA ALA A 175 9.79 5.86 -1.61
C ALA A 175 10.11 4.37 -1.32
N LEU A 176 10.70 4.10 -0.14
CA LEU A 176 10.96 2.72 0.29
C LEU A 176 9.66 1.93 0.46
N GLY A 177 8.59 2.56 0.97
CA GLY A 177 7.27 1.94 1.06
C GLY A 177 6.73 1.49 -0.30
N LEU A 178 6.83 2.33 -1.34
CA LEU A 178 6.46 1.96 -2.70
C LEU A 178 7.29 0.78 -3.22
N VAL A 179 8.61 0.83 -3.02
CA VAL A 179 9.54 -0.25 -3.42
C VAL A 179 9.20 -1.56 -2.72
N VAL A 180 9.04 -1.55 -1.40
CA VAL A 180 8.68 -2.75 -0.61
C VAL A 180 7.34 -3.32 -1.09
N GLY A 181 6.32 -2.46 -1.30
CA GLY A 181 5.03 -2.88 -1.81
C GLY A 181 5.13 -3.63 -3.13
N VAL A 182 5.92 -3.12 -4.07
CA VAL A 182 6.16 -3.79 -5.38
C VAL A 182 6.98 -5.07 -5.21
N LEU A 183 8.13 -5.00 -4.52
CA LEU A 183 9.07 -6.13 -4.39
C LEU A 183 8.48 -7.33 -3.67
N VAL A 184 7.57 -7.12 -2.73
CA VAL A 184 6.85 -8.21 -2.04
C VAL A 184 5.72 -8.73 -2.92
N SER A 185 4.93 -7.85 -3.51
CA SER A 185 3.70 -8.26 -4.21
C SER A 185 3.98 -8.91 -5.57
N TRP A 186 4.97 -8.43 -6.31
CA TRP A 186 5.28 -8.96 -7.64
C TRP A 186 5.63 -10.45 -7.63
N PRO A 187 6.60 -10.96 -6.83
CA PRO A 187 6.93 -12.38 -6.80
C PRO A 187 5.76 -13.24 -6.30
N LEU A 188 4.98 -12.74 -5.33
CA LEU A 188 3.78 -13.43 -4.85
C LEU A 188 2.74 -13.58 -5.97
N MET A 189 2.53 -12.56 -6.78
CA MET A 189 1.63 -12.63 -7.94
C MET A 189 2.16 -13.56 -9.03
N VAL A 190 3.47 -13.62 -9.24
CA VAL A 190 4.08 -14.59 -10.17
C VAL A 190 3.88 -16.03 -9.65
N ALA A 191 4.08 -16.27 -8.37
CA ALA A 191 3.81 -17.58 -7.75
C ALA A 191 2.32 -17.97 -7.83
N ALA A 192 1.42 -17.02 -7.53
CA ALA A 192 -0.02 -17.22 -7.64
C ALA A 192 -0.47 -17.56 -9.07
N ARG A 193 0.15 -16.95 -10.10
CA ARG A 193 -0.11 -17.29 -11.50
C ARG A 193 0.21 -18.75 -11.83
N ARG A 194 1.30 -19.28 -11.27
CA ARG A 194 1.68 -20.70 -11.46
C ARG A 194 0.69 -21.66 -10.80
N ALA A 195 0.07 -21.25 -9.69
CA ALA A 195 -0.96 -22.01 -9.00
C ALA A 195 -2.37 -21.85 -9.59
N ALA A 196 -2.59 -20.84 -10.44
CA ALA A 196 -3.90 -20.52 -11.00
C ALA A 196 -4.59 -21.66 -11.77
N PRO A 197 -3.90 -22.58 -12.48
CA PRO A 197 -4.53 -23.75 -13.12
C PRO A 197 -5.29 -24.64 -12.13
N LEU A 198 -4.87 -24.69 -10.86
CA LEU A 198 -5.57 -25.44 -9.81
C LEU A 198 -6.97 -24.88 -9.51
N ALA A 199 -7.24 -23.63 -9.90
CA ALA A 199 -8.55 -22.98 -9.73
C ALA A 199 -9.69 -23.69 -10.49
N GLY A 200 -9.35 -24.44 -11.54
CA GLY A 200 -10.33 -25.27 -12.28
C GLY A 200 -11.08 -26.24 -11.36
N ARG A 201 -10.38 -26.79 -10.36
CA ARG A 201 -10.96 -27.71 -9.35
C ARG A 201 -11.99 -27.04 -8.44
N LEU A 202 -11.85 -25.73 -8.19
CA LEU A 202 -12.79 -24.98 -7.33
C LEU A 202 -14.18 -24.80 -8.00
N ARG A 203 -14.27 -24.87 -9.32
CA ARG A 203 -15.56 -24.79 -10.05
C ARG A 203 -16.50 -25.95 -9.74
N GLU A 204 -15.94 -27.07 -9.32
CA GLU A 204 -16.68 -28.31 -9.00
C GLU A 204 -17.05 -28.36 -7.51
N THR A 205 -16.69 -27.37 -6.74
CA THR A 205 -16.93 -27.27 -5.29
C THR A 205 -17.97 -26.22 -4.94
N ARG A 206 -18.37 -26.18 -3.65
CA ARG A 206 -19.22 -25.11 -3.09
C ARG A 206 -18.58 -23.70 -3.19
N LEU A 207 -17.28 -23.63 -3.48
CA LEU A 207 -16.52 -22.38 -3.66
C LEU A 207 -16.63 -21.78 -5.08
N ARG A 208 -17.41 -22.41 -5.97
CA ARG A 208 -17.67 -21.93 -7.33
C ARG A 208 -18.00 -20.43 -7.40
N PRO A 209 -18.85 -19.84 -6.52
CA PRO A 209 -19.19 -18.41 -6.59
C PRO A 209 -18.00 -17.46 -6.46
N LEU A 210 -16.89 -17.92 -5.87
CA LEU A 210 -15.68 -17.12 -5.74
C LEU A 210 -14.92 -16.96 -7.06
N VAL A 211 -15.04 -17.89 -7.99
CA VAL A 211 -14.28 -17.96 -9.25
C VAL A 211 -15.15 -17.86 -10.51
N ALA A 212 -16.49 -17.92 -10.39
CA ALA A 212 -17.45 -17.72 -11.49
C ALA A 212 -18.72 -17.02 -11.00
N ARG A 213 -19.37 -16.25 -11.90
CA ARG A 213 -20.70 -15.68 -11.63
C ARG A 213 -21.76 -16.78 -11.84
N ARG A 214 -22.91 -16.63 -11.15
CA ARG A 214 -24.11 -17.41 -11.44
C ARG A 214 -24.67 -17.03 -12.80
#